data_b9bc2ddd4383cfb863336c63a5485b9b
#
_entry.id   b9bc2ddd4383cfb863336c63a5485b9b
#
_cell.length_a   1.000
_cell.length_b   1.000
_cell.length_c   1.000
_cell.angle_alpha   90.00
_cell.angle_beta   90.00
_cell.angle_gamma   90.00
#
_symmetry.space_group_name_H-M   'P 1'
#
loop_
_entity.id
_entity.type
_entity.pdbx_description
1 polymer ?
#
loop_
_entity_poly.entity_id
_entity_poly.type
_entity_poly.pdbx_seq_one_letter_code
_entity_poly.pdbx_strand_id
1 'polypeptide(L)'
;MKIGGIDPATLPTVFTLVIPRGDTGRLVFQATGLKDMEKFKKLCPEPVPPMMTTKDGTVADIKDENYISDLTGYLKRRTAYYVVFSLEPSNIEWDTVDLESPGTWINWEVDLKKAGLSDVECGRVLSLVTEANCLDEAKLQRARLLFLAGTQVPLQK
;
A
#
# COMPACT_ATOMS: atom_id res chain seq x y z
N MET A 1 1.96 26.71 -2.15
CA MET A 1 3.40 26.43 -1.88
C MET A 1 3.99 25.79 -3.12
N LYS A 2 5.20 26.16 -3.56
CA LYS A 2 5.87 25.54 -4.72
C LYS A 2 7.12 24.79 -4.27
N ILE A 3 7.39 23.65 -4.90
CA ILE A 3 8.59 22.84 -4.66
C ILE A 3 9.35 22.74 -5.99
N GLY A 4 10.58 23.26 -6.05
CA GLY A 4 11.34 23.31 -7.31
C GLY A 4 10.64 24.09 -8.44
N GLY A 5 9.81 25.09 -8.09
CA GLY A 5 9.02 25.87 -9.04
C GLY A 5 7.67 25.26 -9.44
N ILE A 6 7.39 24.03 -9.05
CA ILE A 6 6.15 23.30 -9.36
C ILE A 6 5.19 23.42 -8.18
N ASP A 7 3.91 23.66 -8.46
CA ASP A 7 2.85 23.56 -7.47
C ASP A 7 2.37 22.10 -7.37
N PRO A 8 2.60 21.42 -6.24
CA PRO A 8 2.18 20.01 -6.09
C PRO A 8 0.68 19.79 -6.30
N ALA A 9 -0.15 20.80 -6.02
CA ALA A 9 -1.60 20.71 -6.18
C ALA A 9 -2.05 20.59 -7.65
N THR A 10 -1.17 20.92 -8.60
CA THR A 10 -1.45 20.82 -10.04
C THR A 10 -1.08 19.46 -10.63
N LEU A 11 -0.37 18.62 -9.87
CA LEU A 11 0.05 17.29 -10.31
C LEU A 11 -1.05 16.26 -10.08
N PRO A 12 -1.17 15.25 -10.97
CA PRO A 12 -2.10 14.16 -10.75
C PRO A 12 -1.78 13.40 -9.47
N THR A 13 -2.81 13.10 -8.68
CA THR A 13 -2.68 12.32 -7.43
C THR A 13 -3.31 10.93 -7.54
N VAL A 14 -4.05 10.66 -8.62
CA VAL A 14 -4.71 9.38 -8.89
C VAL A 14 -3.92 8.61 -9.93
N PHE A 15 -3.60 7.38 -9.61
CA PHE A 15 -2.95 6.41 -10.49
C PHE A 15 -4.00 5.45 -11.03
N THR A 16 -3.89 5.04 -12.28
CA THR A 16 -4.89 4.21 -12.95
C THR A 16 -4.27 2.95 -13.53
N LEU A 17 -4.90 1.82 -13.29
CA LEU A 17 -4.62 0.52 -13.91
C LEU A 17 -5.85 0.07 -14.71
N VAL A 18 -5.66 -0.24 -15.97
CA VAL A 18 -6.71 -0.81 -16.82
C VAL A 18 -6.36 -2.25 -17.15
N ILE A 19 -7.24 -3.18 -16.78
CA ILE A 19 -7.11 -4.61 -17.08
C ILE A 19 -8.13 -4.94 -18.16
N PRO A 20 -7.70 -5.34 -19.37
CA PRO A 20 -8.64 -5.69 -20.45
C PRO A 20 -9.40 -6.98 -20.13
N ARG A 21 -10.65 -7.05 -20.57
CA ARG A 21 -11.53 -8.21 -20.50
C ARG A 21 -12.19 -8.42 -21.86
N GLY A 22 -11.73 -9.43 -22.61
CA GLY A 22 -12.19 -9.63 -23.98
C GLY A 22 -11.86 -8.45 -24.90
N ASP A 23 -12.63 -8.29 -25.98
CA ASP A 23 -12.36 -7.26 -26.99
C ASP A 23 -12.85 -5.86 -26.58
N THR A 24 -13.85 -5.76 -25.73
CA THR A 24 -14.52 -4.50 -25.38
C THR A 24 -14.60 -4.23 -23.88
N GLY A 25 -14.44 -5.26 -23.04
CA GLY A 25 -14.53 -5.13 -21.58
C GLY A 25 -13.22 -4.67 -20.96
N ARG A 26 -13.32 -3.99 -19.82
CA ARG A 26 -12.17 -3.59 -19.01
C ARG A 26 -12.55 -3.45 -17.55
N LEU A 27 -11.60 -3.76 -16.67
CA LEU A 27 -11.65 -3.38 -15.27
C LEU A 27 -10.72 -2.19 -15.07
N VAL A 28 -11.19 -1.18 -14.38
CA VAL A 28 -10.42 0.03 -14.09
C VAL A 28 -10.23 0.14 -12.60
N PHE A 29 -8.98 0.12 -12.17
CA PHE A 29 -8.59 0.40 -10.80
C PHE A 29 -7.93 1.76 -10.72
N GLN A 30 -8.34 2.53 -9.73
CA GLN A 30 -7.76 3.83 -9.42
C GLN A 30 -7.27 3.81 -7.97
N ALA A 31 -6.08 4.32 -7.75
CA ALA A 31 -5.48 4.41 -6.43
C ALA A 31 -4.93 5.81 -6.16
N THR A 32 -5.00 6.24 -4.94
CA THR A 32 -4.35 7.44 -4.43
C THR A 32 -3.50 7.10 -3.21
N GLY A 33 -2.39 7.81 -3.04
CA GLY A 33 -1.56 7.65 -1.85
C GLY A 33 -2.30 8.03 -0.57
N LEU A 34 -2.04 7.32 0.50
CA LEU A 34 -2.57 7.65 1.82
C LEU A 34 -1.94 8.96 2.32
N LYS A 35 -2.74 9.85 2.86
CA LYS A 35 -2.25 11.11 3.43
C LYS A 35 -1.56 10.91 4.77
N ASP A 36 -2.08 9.98 5.58
CA ASP A 36 -1.55 9.64 6.90
C ASP A 36 -1.95 8.21 7.29
N MET A 37 -1.43 7.74 8.41
CA MET A 37 -1.68 6.41 8.96
C MET A 37 -2.41 6.47 10.31
N GLU A 38 -3.06 7.59 10.64
CA GLU A 38 -3.67 7.77 11.97
C GLU A 38 -4.80 6.79 12.25
N LYS A 39 -5.66 6.54 11.26
CA LYS A 39 -6.73 5.53 11.38
C LYS A 39 -6.14 4.14 11.60
N PHE A 40 -5.09 3.77 10.87
CA PHE A 40 -4.40 2.49 11.05
C PHE A 40 -3.83 2.35 12.46
N LYS A 41 -3.12 3.36 12.94
CA LYS A 41 -2.51 3.34 14.29
C LYS A 41 -3.54 3.19 15.40
N LYS A 42 -4.72 3.81 15.24
CA LYS A 42 -5.82 3.69 16.20
C LYS A 42 -6.42 2.28 16.23
N LEU A 43 -6.65 1.68 15.07
CA LEU A 43 -7.31 0.40 14.95
C LEU A 43 -6.36 -0.80 15.09
N CYS A 44 -5.09 -0.60 14.80
CA CYS A 44 -4.04 -1.60 14.78
C CYS A 44 -2.79 -1.09 15.50
N PRO A 45 -2.75 -1.13 16.84
CA PRO A 45 -1.54 -0.74 17.57
C PRO A 45 -0.38 -1.68 17.24
N GLU A 46 0.82 -1.11 17.13
CA GLU A 46 2.03 -1.88 16.86
C GLU A 46 2.35 -2.81 18.04
N PRO A 47 2.66 -4.09 17.79
CA PRO A 47 3.06 -5.03 18.83
C PRO A 47 4.34 -4.57 19.53
N VAL A 48 4.40 -4.76 20.84
CA VAL A 48 5.57 -4.43 21.66
C VAL A 48 6.23 -5.74 22.11
N PRO A 49 7.56 -5.92 21.90
CA PRO A 49 8.26 -7.10 22.36
C PRO A 49 8.24 -7.18 23.89
N PRO A 50 8.13 -8.38 24.48
CA PRO A 50 8.26 -8.55 25.91
C PRO A 50 9.67 -8.21 26.38
N MET A 51 9.80 -7.80 27.63
CA MET A 51 11.09 -7.51 28.24
C MET A 51 11.65 -8.78 28.88
N MET A 52 12.93 -9.03 28.70
CA MET A 52 13.65 -10.11 29.37
C MET A 52 14.82 -9.57 30.19
N THR A 53 15.10 -10.24 31.30
CA THR A 53 16.24 -9.90 32.17
C THR A 53 17.48 -10.67 31.72
N THR A 54 18.56 -9.94 31.47
CA THR A 54 19.89 -10.50 31.17
C THR A 54 20.89 -10.14 32.25
N LYS A 55 22.11 -10.66 32.15
CA LYS A 55 23.21 -10.34 33.08
C LYS A 55 23.55 -8.82 33.05
N ASP A 56 23.32 -8.19 31.92
CA ASP A 56 23.64 -6.79 31.68
C ASP A 56 22.44 -5.85 31.83
N GLY A 57 21.28 -6.35 32.30
CA GLY A 57 20.08 -5.56 32.54
C GLY A 57 18.84 -6.10 31.82
N THR A 58 17.81 -5.29 31.70
CA THR A 58 16.55 -5.64 31.03
C THR A 58 16.56 -5.16 29.58
N VAL A 59 16.29 -6.07 28.63
CA VAL A 59 16.27 -5.81 27.20
C VAL A 59 14.98 -6.34 26.57
N ALA A 60 14.61 -5.80 25.41
CA ALA A 60 13.46 -6.29 24.64
C ALA A 60 13.77 -7.65 24.00
N ASP A 61 12.87 -8.63 24.16
CA ASP A 61 12.99 -9.94 23.55
C ASP A 61 12.32 -9.93 22.16
N ILE A 62 13.08 -9.56 21.15
CA ILE A 62 12.62 -9.53 19.76
C ILE A 62 12.52 -10.93 19.11
N LYS A 63 12.97 -11.99 19.80
CA LYS A 63 12.91 -13.38 19.35
C LYS A 63 11.75 -14.15 19.96
N ASP A 64 10.97 -13.52 20.83
CA ASP A 64 9.78 -14.14 21.40
C ASP A 64 8.82 -14.58 20.28
N GLU A 65 8.38 -15.83 20.31
CA GLU A 65 7.56 -16.41 19.24
C GLU A 65 6.18 -15.76 19.13
N ASN A 66 5.57 -15.36 20.24
CA ASN A 66 4.28 -14.67 20.23
C ASN A 66 4.44 -13.26 19.64
N TYR A 67 5.51 -12.57 20.02
CA TYR A 67 5.81 -11.25 19.43
C TYR A 67 6.04 -11.33 17.92
N ILE A 68 6.81 -12.31 17.44
CA ILE A 68 7.03 -12.52 16.00
C ILE A 68 5.73 -12.81 15.26
N SER A 69 4.86 -13.64 15.85
CA SER A 69 3.54 -13.95 15.29
C SER A 69 2.66 -12.69 15.21
N ASP A 70 2.60 -11.90 16.27
CA ASP A 70 1.82 -10.66 16.34
C ASP A 70 2.36 -9.62 15.36
N LEU A 71 3.67 -9.48 15.25
CA LEU A 71 4.32 -8.59 14.31
C LEU A 71 4.03 -8.98 12.85
N THR A 72 4.07 -10.28 12.55
CA THR A 72 3.73 -10.79 11.22
C THR A 72 2.28 -10.46 10.85
N GLY A 73 1.34 -10.66 11.76
CA GLY A 73 -0.07 -10.31 11.58
C GLY A 73 -0.26 -8.80 11.41
N TYR A 74 0.44 -7.99 12.20
CA TYR A 74 0.43 -6.54 12.10
C TYR A 74 0.92 -6.06 10.73
N LEU A 75 2.04 -6.59 10.23
CA LEU A 75 2.59 -6.22 8.92
C LEU A 75 1.66 -6.61 7.76
N LYS A 76 1.00 -7.77 7.86
CA LYS A 76 -0.03 -8.18 6.89
C LYS A 76 -1.22 -7.21 6.88
N ARG A 77 -1.72 -6.82 8.04
CA ARG A 77 -2.80 -5.83 8.15
C ARG A 77 -2.38 -4.46 7.64
N ARG A 78 -1.14 -4.06 7.89
CA ARG A 78 -0.59 -2.81 7.37
C ARG A 78 -0.56 -2.78 5.84
N THR A 79 -0.09 -3.84 5.21
CA THR A 79 -0.11 -3.97 3.74
C THR A 79 -1.54 -3.94 3.21
N ALA A 80 -2.44 -4.69 3.83
CA ALA A 80 -3.85 -4.72 3.47
C ALA A 80 -4.53 -3.35 3.62
N TYR A 81 -4.17 -2.60 4.67
CA TYR A 81 -4.64 -1.23 4.85
C TYR A 81 -4.25 -0.32 3.68
N TYR A 82 -2.99 -0.36 3.24
CA TYR A 82 -2.57 0.37 2.05
C TYR A 82 -3.41 0.01 0.83
N VAL A 83 -3.64 -1.28 0.59
CA VAL A 83 -4.42 -1.73 -0.57
C VAL A 83 -5.86 -1.23 -0.50
N VAL A 84 -6.55 -1.53 0.58
CA VAL A 84 -7.99 -1.25 0.72
C VAL A 84 -8.26 0.25 0.68
N PHE A 85 -7.51 1.06 1.41
CA PHE A 85 -7.76 2.49 1.55
C PHE A 85 -7.19 3.31 0.39
N SER A 86 -6.12 2.87 -0.26
CA SER A 86 -5.62 3.54 -1.47
C SER A 86 -6.54 3.32 -2.68
N LEU A 87 -7.30 2.23 -2.70
CA LEU A 87 -8.25 1.91 -3.77
C LEU A 87 -9.62 2.59 -3.60
N GLU A 88 -9.80 3.47 -2.63
CA GLU A 88 -11.05 4.21 -2.43
C GLU A 88 -11.60 4.83 -3.74
N PRO A 89 -10.79 5.46 -4.60
CA PRO A 89 -11.29 6.01 -5.86
C PRO A 89 -11.86 4.98 -6.84
N SER A 90 -11.56 3.70 -6.64
CA SER A 90 -12.10 2.61 -7.48
C SER A 90 -13.54 2.25 -7.15
N ASN A 91 -14.10 2.74 -6.05
CA ASN A 91 -15.45 2.43 -5.56
C ASN A 91 -15.75 0.93 -5.50
N ILE A 92 -14.81 0.14 -4.95
CA ILE A 92 -14.96 -1.31 -4.83
C ILE A 92 -16.00 -1.62 -3.75
N GLU A 93 -17.00 -2.41 -4.12
CA GLU A 93 -17.93 -3.03 -3.18
C GLU A 93 -17.33 -4.36 -2.71
N TRP A 94 -16.69 -4.32 -1.55
CA TRP A 94 -16.04 -5.49 -0.98
C TRP A 94 -17.05 -6.51 -0.45
N ASP A 95 -16.79 -7.80 -0.64
CA ASP A 95 -17.66 -8.87 -0.13
C ASP A 95 -17.41 -9.15 1.36
N THR A 96 -16.15 -9.25 1.76
CA THR A 96 -15.76 -9.67 3.11
C THR A 96 -14.89 -8.66 3.85
N VAL A 97 -14.38 -7.63 3.16
CA VAL A 97 -13.61 -6.56 3.79
C VAL A 97 -14.56 -5.55 4.42
N ASP A 98 -14.39 -5.33 5.73
CA ASP A 98 -15.04 -4.26 6.49
C ASP A 98 -14.00 -3.20 6.85
N LEU A 99 -14.23 -1.97 6.41
CA LEU A 99 -13.29 -0.84 6.59
C LEU A 99 -13.01 -0.51 8.06
N GLU A 100 -13.93 -0.85 8.97
CA GLU A 100 -13.79 -0.60 10.40
C GLU A 100 -13.23 -1.82 11.19
N SER A 101 -13.05 -2.96 10.52
CA SER A 101 -12.58 -4.22 11.12
C SER A 101 -11.23 -4.64 10.57
N PRO A 102 -10.11 -4.31 11.23
CA PRO A 102 -8.74 -4.55 10.73
C PRO A 102 -8.45 -6.01 10.36
N GLY A 103 -9.03 -6.96 11.07
CA GLY A 103 -8.87 -8.39 10.80
C GLY A 103 -9.41 -8.83 9.45
N THR A 104 -10.34 -8.08 8.86
CA THR A 104 -10.95 -8.39 7.56
C THR A 104 -10.17 -7.82 6.38
N TRP A 105 -9.33 -6.83 6.57
CA TRP A 105 -8.63 -6.16 5.47
C TRP A 105 -7.75 -7.10 4.65
N ILE A 106 -7.17 -8.11 5.29
CA ILE A 106 -6.35 -9.14 4.62
C ILE A 106 -7.12 -9.94 3.57
N ASN A 107 -8.45 -9.87 3.57
CA ASN A 107 -9.32 -10.58 2.61
C ASN A 107 -9.41 -9.89 1.24
N TRP A 108 -8.80 -8.71 1.06
CA TRP A 108 -8.85 -7.96 -0.19
C TRP A 108 -8.51 -8.80 -1.43
N GLU A 109 -7.48 -9.63 -1.32
CA GLU A 109 -7.05 -10.51 -2.41
C GLU A 109 -8.06 -11.63 -2.69
N VAL A 110 -8.64 -12.18 -1.62
CA VAL A 110 -9.69 -13.21 -1.71
C VAL A 110 -10.92 -12.66 -2.43
N ASP A 111 -11.35 -11.46 -2.06
CA ASP A 111 -12.50 -10.79 -2.68
C ASP A 111 -12.23 -10.50 -4.17
N LEU A 112 -11.06 -10.01 -4.53
CA LEU A 112 -10.69 -9.78 -5.93
C LEU A 112 -10.64 -11.08 -6.74
N LYS A 113 -10.10 -12.17 -6.17
CA LYS A 113 -10.08 -13.48 -6.83
C LYS A 113 -11.48 -14.05 -7.03
N LYS A 114 -12.37 -13.90 -6.07
CA LYS A 114 -13.79 -14.27 -6.22
C LYS A 114 -14.47 -13.46 -7.32
N ALA A 115 -14.10 -12.21 -7.49
CA ALA A 115 -14.58 -11.36 -8.59
C ALA A 115 -14.00 -11.75 -9.96
N GLY A 116 -13.09 -12.72 -10.03
CA GLY A 116 -12.51 -13.26 -11.26
C GLY A 116 -11.13 -12.73 -11.63
N LEU A 117 -10.41 -12.08 -10.70
CA LEU A 117 -9.02 -11.69 -10.94
C LEU A 117 -8.08 -12.88 -10.72
N SER A 118 -7.08 -12.98 -11.57
CA SER A 118 -5.96 -13.92 -11.41
C SER A 118 -4.94 -13.42 -10.39
N ASP A 119 -4.04 -14.31 -9.96
CA ASP A 119 -2.91 -13.92 -9.07
C ASP A 119 -2.05 -12.82 -9.69
N VAL A 120 -1.81 -12.89 -11.00
CA VAL A 120 -1.03 -11.86 -11.71
C VAL A 120 -1.75 -10.51 -11.70
N GLU A 121 -3.05 -10.52 -11.89
CA GLU A 121 -3.86 -9.29 -11.87
C GLU A 121 -3.94 -8.68 -10.47
N CYS A 122 -4.08 -9.49 -9.42
CA CYS A 122 -3.98 -9.03 -8.04
C CYS A 122 -2.59 -8.43 -7.75
N GLY A 123 -1.53 -9.03 -8.28
CA GLY A 123 -0.18 -8.47 -8.21
C GLY A 123 -0.06 -7.11 -8.91
N ARG A 124 -0.76 -6.90 -10.03
CA ARG A 124 -0.82 -5.60 -10.71
C ARG A 124 -1.54 -4.54 -9.88
N VAL A 125 -2.63 -4.92 -9.22
CA VAL A 125 -3.35 -4.03 -8.29
C VAL A 125 -2.44 -3.63 -7.11
N LEU A 126 -1.71 -4.57 -6.54
CA LEU A 126 -0.74 -4.28 -5.48
C LEU A 126 0.37 -3.33 -5.96
N SER A 127 0.88 -3.52 -7.18
CA SER A 127 1.87 -2.63 -7.79
C SER A 127 1.34 -1.22 -7.98
N LEU A 128 0.08 -1.06 -8.40
CA LEU A 128 -0.59 0.24 -8.50
C LEU A 128 -0.63 0.96 -7.14
N VAL A 129 -1.01 0.26 -6.09
CA VAL A 129 -1.07 0.80 -4.73
C VAL A 129 0.34 1.19 -4.23
N THR A 130 1.33 0.35 -4.49
CA THR A 130 2.73 0.59 -4.15
C THR A 130 3.25 1.87 -4.83
N GLU A 131 2.92 2.04 -6.11
CA GLU A 131 3.27 3.24 -6.88
C GLU A 131 2.58 4.50 -6.32
N ALA A 132 1.28 4.41 -6.06
CA ALA A 132 0.50 5.53 -5.53
C ALA A 132 1.01 6.02 -4.16
N ASN A 133 1.59 5.14 -3.36
CA ASN A 133 2.16 5.45 -2.04
C ASN A 133 3.67 5.73 -2.05
N CYS A 134 4.29 5.89 -3.21
CA CYS A 134 5.74 6.11 -3.35
C CYS A 134 6.61 5.02 -2.67
N LEU A 135 6.15 3.78 -2.70
CA LEU A 135 6.84 2.63 -2.10
C LEU A 135 7.62 1.81 -3.13
N ASP A 136 7.62 2.22 -4.40
CA ASP A 136 8.38 1.57 -5.48
C ASP A 136 9.80 2.15 -5.55
N GLU A 137 10.72 1.51 -4.84
CA GLU A 137 12.13 1.93 -4.79
C GLU A 137 12.80 1.97 -6.18
N ALA A 138 12.46 1.07 -7.08
CA ALA A 138 13.04 1.04 -8.42
C ALA A 138 12.64 2.29 -9.22
N LYS A 139 11.37 2.71 -9.13
CA LYS A 139 10.89 3.93 -9.78
C LYS A 139 11.49 5.19 -9.16
N LEU A 140 11.61 5.24 -7.84
CA LEU A 140 12.25 6.37 -7.14
C LEU A 140 13.72 6.50 -7.55
N GLN A 141 14.46 5.41 -7.59
CA GLN A 141 15.86 5.40 -8.02
C GLN A 141 16.02 5.81 -9.48
N ARG A 142 15.13 5.32 -10.36
CA ARG A 142 15.14 5.72 -11.78
C ARG A 142 14.86 7.22 -11.95
N ALA A 143 13.88 7.77 -11.24
CA ALA A 143 13.59 9.19 -11.26
C ALA A 143 14.77 10.03 -10.80
N ARG A 144 15.47 9.60 -9.74
CA ARG A 144 16.70 10.24 -9.25
C ARG A 144 17.80 10.24 -10.31
N LEU A 145 18.06 9.11 -10.95
CA LEU A 145 19.10 8.98 -11.97
C LEU A 145 18.79 9.86 -13.18
N LEU A 146 17.54 9.93 -13.64
CA LEU A 146 17.13 10.79 -14.73
C LEU A 146 17.32 12.28 -14.39
N PHE A 147 16.97 12.67 -13.18
CA PHE A 147 17.17 14.04 -12.71
C PHE A 147 18.66 14.41 -12.67
N LEU A 148 19.52 13.54 -12.12
CA LEU A 148 20.97 13.77 -12.05
C LEU A 148 21.63 13.79 -13.43
N ALA A 149 21.08 13.10 -14.41
CA ALA A 149 21.53 13.14 -15.80
C ALA A 149 21.06 14.38 -16.57
N GLY A 150 20.29 15.28 -15.93
CA GLY A 150 19.73 16.48 -16.58
C GLY A 150 18.60 16.20 -17.57
N THR A 151 18.04 14.99 -17.54
CA THR A 151 16.92 14.61 -18.39
C THR A 151 15.62 15.00 -17.69
N GLN A 152 14.87 15.93 -18.27
CA GLN A 152 13.52 16.22 -17.79
C GLN A 152 12.61 15.03 -18.09
N VAL A 153 11.92 14.52 -17.08
CA VAL A 153 10.88 13.52 -17.29
C VAL A 153 9.76 14.18 -18.09
N PRO A 154 9.40 13.68 -19.29
CA PRO A 154 8.27 14.26 -20.04
C PRO A 154 7.03 14.18 -19.16
N LEU A 155 6.40 15.32 -18.90
CA LEU A 155 5.05 15.33 -18.34
C LEU A 155 4.16 14.58 -19.33
N GLN A 156 3.73 13.40 -18.99
CA GLN A 156 2.70 12.71 -19.76
C GLN A 156 1.43 13.55 -19.67
N LYS A 157 1.03 14.08 -20.85
CA LYS A 157 -0.24 14.76 -21.02
C LYS A 157 -1.41 13.79 -20.92
#